data_8700bb5c388af091013ef24f3d4f1a01
#
_entry.id   8700bb5c388af091013ef24f3d4f1a01
#
_cell.length_a   1.000
_cell.length_b   1.000
_cell.length_c   1.000
_cell.angle_alpha   90.00
_cell.angle_beta   90.00
_cell.angle_gamma   90.00
#
_symmetry.space_group_name_H-M   'P 1'
#
loop_
_entity.id
_entity.type
_entity.pdbx_description
1 polymer ?
#
loop_
_entity_poly.entity_id
_entity_poly.type
_entity_poly.pdbx_seq_one_letter_code
_entity_poly.pdbx_strand_id
1 'polypeptide(L)'
;MKVAVLTLGCKVNKYESDALIFKLKEMGFDATDKLEYADFYVINTCAVTNEAERKSRQMVERCHKFNNNAKIFIMGCASQNRPLQFGEKVNFVQGVANKLEIINHFQEIGNKIYDLPDVYEDDLYSAQTLTRAFIKIQDGCNNFCTYCIIPYLRGRSRSRSMESVISEVEKLPQDVKEIVLVGIDVSDYKQNGKRALIDLLERLDCYGKRLRLSSMEDNLIDEDFVEKLSKLKNFCPHFHLSLQS
;
A
#
# COMPACT_ATOMS: atom_id res chain seq x y z
N MET A 1 -22.83 -11.00 -0.93
CA MET A 1 -22.03 -11.07 0.31
C MET A 1 -21.30 -9.77 0.48
N LYS A 2 -21.28 -9.23 1.70
CA LYS A 2 -20.62 -7.96 2.02
C LYS A 2 -19.23 -8.20 2.60
N VAL A 3 -18.23 -7.48 2.10
CA VAL A 3 -16.82 -7.55 2.54
C VAL A 3 -16.36 -6.17 3.00
N ALA A 4 -15.90 -6.06 4.23
CA ALA A 4 -15.29 -4.84 4.74
C ALA A 4 -13.76 -5.00 4.76
N VAL A 5 -13.05 -4.13 4.04
CA VAL A 5 -11.57 -4.11 4.00
C VAL A 5 -11.06 -2.95 4.84
N LEU A 6 -10.53 -3.25 6.01
CA LEU A 6 -10.13 -2.28 7.02
C LEU A 6 -8.62 -2.06 6.99
N THR A 7 -8.20 -0.81 6.80
CA THR A 7 -6.80 -0.46 6.66
C THR A 7 -6.23 0.14 7.93
N LEU A 8 -5.11 -0.40 8.38
CA LEU A 8 -4.27 0.18 9.41
C LEU A 8 -2.89 0.50 8.83
N GLY A 9 -2.28 1.61 9.25
CA GLY A 9 -0.90 1.94 8.88
C GLY A 9 -0.75 3.01 7.83
N CYS A 10 0.09 2.75 6.82
CA CYS A 10 0.60 3.77 5.90
C CYS A 10 -0.21 3.88 4.59
N LYS A 11 0.18 4.83 3.74
CA LYS A 11 -0.42 5.05 2.41
C LYS A 11 -0.25 3.85 1.48
N VAL A 12 0.83 3.08 1.63
CA VAL A 12 1.04 1.84 0.88
C VAL A 12 -0.04 0.81 1.23
N ASN A 13 -0.31 0.60 2.54
CA ASN A 13 -1.40 -0.28 2.96
C ASN A 13 -2.77 0.21 2.45
N LYS A 14 -3.00 1.54 2.42
CA LYS A 14 -4.25 2.10 1.88
C LYS A 14 -4.41 1.77 0.40
N TYR A 15 -3.37 1.99 -0.41
CA TYR A 15 -3.38 1.62 -1.83
C TYR A 15 -3.68 0.13 -2.03
N GLU A 16 -2.99 -0.75 -1.29
CA GLU A 16 -3.19 -2.20 -1.37
C GLU A 16 -4.62 -2.62 -0.99
N SER A 17 -5.21 -1.96 0.01
CA SER A 17 -6.60 -2.20 0.40
C SER A 17 -7.60 -1.69 -0.63
N ASP A 18 -7.34 -0.54 -1.24
CA ASP A 18 -8.20 0.02 -2.30
C ASP A 18 -8.17 -0.88 -3.54
N ALA A 19 -7.01 -1.43 -3.89
CA ALA A 19 -6.89 -2.40 -4.98
C ALA A 19 -7.68 -3.70 -4.67
N LEU A 20 -7.61 -4.18 -3.43
CA LEU A 20 -8.39 -5.33 -3.00
C LEU A 20 -9.90 -5.06 -3.06
N ILE A 21 -10.35 -3.89 -2.60
CA ILE A 21 -11.77 -3.47 -2.69
C ILE A 21 -12.23 -3.44 -4.16
N PHE A 22 -11.40 -2.88 -5.03
CA PHE A 22 -11.69 -2.83 -6.45
C PHE A 22 -11.87 -4.25 -7.02
N LYS A 23 -10.91 -5.14 -6.73
CA LYS A 23 -10.95 -6.53 -7.20
C LYS A 23 -12.17 -7.29 -6.68
N LEU A 24 -12.52 -7.11 -5.41
CA LEU A 24 -13.72 -7.70 -4.81
C LEU A 24 -15.01 -7.23 -5.51
N LYS A 25 -15.10 -5.94 -5.86
CA LYS A 25 -16.24 -5.39 -6.61
C LYS A 25 -16.33 -5.97 -8.02
N GLU A 26 -15.21 -6.13 -8.73
CA GLU A 26 -15.18 -6.82 -10.03
C GLU A 26 -15.71 -8.26 -9.94
N MET A 27 -15.47 -8.94 -8.82
CA MET A 27 -15.96 -10.29 -8.55
C MET A 27 -17.41 -10.33 -8.05
N GLY A 28 -18.10 -9.20 -7.96
CA GLY A 28 -19.51 -9.10 -7.57
C GLY A 28 -19.76 -9.05 -6.05
N PHE A 29 -18.73 -8.82 -5.22
CA PHE A 29 -18.94 -8.57 -3.79
C PHE A 29 -19.35 -7.11 -3.53
N ASP A 30 -20.19 -6.90 -2.50
CA ASP A 30 -20.42 -5.57 -1.93
C ASP A 30 -19.26 -5.21 -1.00
N ALA A 31 -18.23 -4.56 -1.55
CA ALA A 31 -16.99 -4.25 -0.83
C ALA A 31 -16.93 -2.79 -0.38
N THR A 32 -16.53 -2.58 0.89
CA THR A 32 -16.44 -1.27 1.55
C THR A 32 -15.14 -1.12 2.35
N ASP A 33 -14.72 0.12 2.63
CA ASP A 33 -13.61 0.42 3.56
C ASP A 33 -14.10 0.84 4.96
N LYS A 34 -15.43 0.80 5.20
CA LYS A 34 -16.03 1.19 6.47
C LYS A 34 -16.17 0.01 7.41
N LEU A 35 -15.96 0.27 8.70
CA LEU A 35 -16.29 -0.69 9.76
C LEU A 35 -17.80 -0.66 10.01
N GLU A 36 -18.51 -1.59 9.42
CA GLU A 36 -19.96 -1.76 9.53
C GLU A 36 -20.29 -3.25 9.48
N TYR A 37 -21.57 -3.64 9.55
CA TYR A 37 -21.96 -5.04 9.43
C TYR A 37 -21.50 -5.61 8.08
N ALA A 38 -20.75 -6.73 8.13
CA ALA A 38 -20.26 -7.45 6.94
C ALA A 38 -20.20 -8.96 7.22
N ASP A 39 -20.25 -9.75 6.14
CA ASP A 39 -20.10 -11.21 6.22
C ASP A 39 -18.62 -11.59 6.38
N PHE A 40 -17.74 -10.79 5.75
CA PHE A 40 -16.28 -10.95 5.76
C PHE A 40 -15.60 -9.65 6.14
N TYR A 41 -14.58 -9.73 6.97
CA TYR A 41 -13.66 -8.63 7.23
C TYR A 41 -12.26 -9.00 6.79
N VAL A 42 -11.63 -8.15 6.00
CA VAL A 42 -10.20 -8.24 5.69
C VAL A 42 -9.50 -7.08 6.38
N ILE A 43 -8.54 -7.37 7.26
CA ILE A 43 -7.81 -6.35 8.02
C ILE A 43 -6.38 -6.28 7.50
N ASN A 44 -6.02 -5.18 6.84
CA ASN A 44 -4.66 -4.89 6.41
C ASN A 44 -3.90 -4.21 7.55
N THR A 45 -2.96 -4.94 8.13
CA THR A 45 -2.32 -4.65 9.42
C THR A 45 -1.01 -3.88 9.30
N CYS A 46 -0.62 -3.20 10.38
CA CYS A 46 0.62 -2.45 10.50
C CYS A 46 1.47 -2.95 11.69
N ALA A 47 2.80 -2.98 11.52
CA ALA A 47 3.78 -3.38 12.53
C ALA A 47 4.86 -2.32 12.81
N VAL A 48 4.71 -1.09 12.30
CA VAL A 48 5.74 -0.05 12.44
C VAL A 48 5.93 0.38 13.90
N THR A 49 4.87 0.28 14.72
CA THR A 49 4.93 0.55 16.16
C THR A 49 4.14 -0.50 16.94
N ASN A 50 4.50 -0.70 18.21
CA ASN A 50 3.74 -1.56 19.13
C ASN A 50 2.27 -1.14 19.22
N GLU A 51 1.99 0.16 19.15
CA GLU A 51 0.63 0.69 19.16
C GLU A 51 -0.13 0.29 17.89
N ALA A 52 0.52 0.28 16.72
CA ALA A 52 -0.08 -0.17 15.47
C ALA A 52 -0.42 -1.66 15.51
N GLU A 53 0.46 -2.50 16.06
CA GLU A 53 0.17 -3.91 16.29
C GLU A 53 -1.00 -4.12 17.27
N ARG A 54 -1.02 -3.37 18.38
CA ARG A 54 -2.12 -3.41 19.34
C ARG A 54 -3.46 -3.03 18.68
N LYS A 55 -3.49 -1.97 17.88
CA LYS A 55 -4.68 -1.56 17.12
C LYS A 55 -5.12 -2.62 16.12
N SER A 56 -4.17 -3.32 15.50
CA SER A 56 -4.46 -4.43 14.58
C SER A 56 -5.23 -5.55 15.29
N ARG A 57 -4.80 -5.97 16.48
CA ARG A 57 -5.52 -6.97 17.29
C ARG A 57 -6.89 -6.45 17.77
N GLN A 58 -6.97 -5.21 18.23
CA GLN A 58 -8.25 -4.60 18.66
C GLN A 58 -9.27 -4.51 17.52
N MET A 59 -8.81 -4.38 16.26
CA MET A 59 -9.72 -4.33 15.13
C MET A 59 -10.49 -5.66 14.96
N VAL A 60 -9.87 -6.80 15.24
CA VAL A 60 -10.54 -8.11 15.24
C VAL A 60 -11.74 -8.10 16.19
N GLU A 61 -11.52 -7.66 17.44
CA GLU A 61 -12.59 -7.56 18.44
C GLU A 61 -13.70 -6.60 18.01
N ARG A 62 -13.33 -5.50 17.35
CA ARG A 62 -14.31 -4.55 16.84
C ARG A 62 -15.16 -5.15 15.73
N CYS A 63 -14.57 -5.93 14.82
CA CYS A 63 -15.32 -6.62 13.78
C CYS A 63 -16.37 -7.58 14.38
N HIS A 64 -16.00 -8.38 15.36
CA HIS A 64 -16.92 -9.29 16.05
C HIS A 64 -18.08 -8.60 16.75
N LYS A 65 -17.91 -7.32 17.19
CA LYS A 65 -19.03 -6.53 17.74
C LYS A 65 -20.08 -6.16 16.69
N PHE A 66 -19.72 -6.04 15.42
CA PHE A 66 -20.66 -5.77 14.33
C PHE A 66 -21.32 -7.05 13.81
N ASN A 67 -20.56 -8.13 13.72
CA ASN A 67 -21.08 -9.45 13.34
C ASN A 67 -20.21 -10.55 13.98
N ASN A 68 -20.74 -11.19 15.02
CA ASN A 68 -20.02 -12.26 15.74
C ASN A 68 -19.81 -13.52 14.89
N ASN A 69 -20.59 -13.70 13.84
CA ASN A 69 -20.50 -14.84 12.93
C ASN A 69 -19.66 -14.54 11.67
N ALA A 70 -19.13 -13.32 11.54
CA ALA A 70 -18.33 -12.95 10.38
C ALA A 70 -17.01 -13.72 10.33
N LYS A 71 -16.58 -14.01 9.11
CA LYS A 71 -15.23 -14.53 8.88
C LYS A 71 -14.21 -13.40 8.81
N ILE A 72 -13.11 -13.53 9.53
CA ILE A 72 -12.06 -12.52 9.63
C ILE A 72 -10.77 -13.02 9.00
N PHE A 73 -10.21 -12.20 8.11
CA PHE A 73 -9.00 -12.44 7.36
C PHE A 73 -7.99 -11.33 7.66
N ILE A 74 -6.75 -11.71 7.91
CA ILE A 74 -5.68 -10.79 8.26
C ILE A 74 -4.63 -10.80 7.18
N MET A 75 -4.13 -9.61 6.78
CA MET A 75 -2.96 -9.46 5.92
C MET A 75 -2.11 -8.28 6.39
N GLY A 76 -0.89 -8.14 5.87
CA GLY A 76 -0.05 -6.96 6.08
C GLY A 76 1.16 -7.18 6.99
N CYS A 77 1.73 -6.07 7.48
CA CYS A 77 3.02 -6.10 8.16
C CYS A 77 2.97 -6.80 9.52
N ALA A 78 1.90 -6.62 10.31
CA ALA A 78 1.84 -7.27 11.63
C ALA A 78 1.64 -8.79 11.50
N SER A 79 0.88 -9.23 10.50
CA SER A 79 0.71 -10.66 10.23
C SER A 79 1.97 -11.29 9.62
N GLN A 80 2.74 -10.56 8.80
CA GLN A 80 4.04 -11.00 8.33
C GLN A 80 5.02 -11.20 9.48
N ASN A 81 5.02 -10.29 10.47
CA ASN A 81 5.91 -10.33 11.61
C ASN A 81 5.58 -11.48 12.57
N ARG A 82 4.32 -11.60 12.95
CA ARG A 82 3.84 -12.56 13.96
C ARG A 82 2.46 -13.10 13.57
N PRO A 83 2.37 -14.05 12.64
CA PRO A 83 1.08 -14.54 12.15
C PRO A 83 0.19 -15.12 13.24
N LEU A 84 0.77 -15.82 14.23
CA LEU A 84 0.04 -16.48 15.31
C LEU A 84 -0.52 -15.52 16.38
N GLN A 85 -0.14 -14.24 16.39
CA GLN A 85 -0.61 -13.28 17.40
C GLN A 85 -2.11 -12.97 17.34
N PHE A 86 -2.77 -13.31 16.24
CA PHE A 86 -4.20 -13.05 16.04
C PHE A 86 -5.10 -14.15 16.63
N GLY A 87 -4.52 -15.31 16.96
CA GLY A 87 -5.21 -16.41 17.67
C GLY A 87 -6.33 -17.06 16.86
N GLU A 88 -7.21 -17.77 17.58
CA GLU A 88 -8.33 -18.54 17.01
C GLU A 88 -9.52 -17.70 16.56
N LYS A 89 -9.50 -16.37 16.81
CA LYS A 89 -10.59 -15.45 16.46
C LYS A 89 -10.57 -15.02 15.00
N VAL A 90 -9.61 -15.49 14.22
CA VAL A 90 -9.49 -15.18 12.79
C VAL A 90 -9.52 -16.47 11.98
N ASN A 91 -10.10 -16.40 10.78
CA ASN A 91 -10.20 -17.57 9.91
C ASN A 91 -8.89 -17.79 9.16
N PHE A 92 -8.27 -16.74 8.63
CA PHE A 92 -7.05 -16.89 7.84
C PHE A 92 -6.09 -15.72 8.03
N VAL A 93 -4.79 -16.02 8.03
CA VAL A 93 -3.71 -15.03 8.19
C VAL A 93 -2.75 -15.15 7.01
N GLN A 94 -2.55 -14.03 6.31
CA GLN A 94 -1.61 -13.88 5.20
C GLN A 94 -0.59 -12.77 5.51
N GLY A 95 0.58 -12.83 4.88
CA GLY A 95 1.63 -11.81 5.01
C GLY A 95 1.44 -10.59 4.12
N VAL A 96 2.55 -10.02 3.65
CA VAL A 96 2.58 -8.81 2.81
C VAL A 96 2.62 -9.11 1.31
N ALA A 97 3.03 -10.30 0.90
CA ALA A 97 3.12 -10.69 -0.49
C ALA A 97 1.79 -11.27 -1.01
N ASN A 98 1.58 -11.24 -2.33
CA ASN A 98 0.42 -11.80 -3.02
C ASN A 98 -0.92 -11.34 -2.42
N LYS A 99 -1.09 -10.03 -2.20
CA LYS A 99 -2.22 -9.45 -1.46
C LYS A 99 -3.60 -9.89 -1.96
N LEU A 100 -3.78 -10.06 -3.27
CA LEU A 100 -5.06 -10.47 -3.84
C LEU A 100 -5.40 -11.94 -3.58
N GLU A 101 -4.40 -12.78 -3.29
CA GLU A 101 -4.61 -14.19 -2.97
C GLU A 101 -5.48 -14.40 -1.71
N ILE A 102 -5.58 -13.41 -0.84
CA ILE A 102 -6.44 -13.47 0.35
C ILE A 102 -7.89 -13.82 -0.02
N ILE A 103 -8.36 -13.45 -1.20
CA ILE A 103 -9.72 -13.74 -1.68
C ILE A 103 -9.91 -15.24 -1.86
N ASN A 104 -8.90 -15.95 -2.35
CA ASN A 104 -8.95 -17.38 -2.59
C ASN A 104 -9.08 -18.19 -1.30
N HIS A 105 -8.69 -17.59 -0.16
CA HIS A 105 -8.76 -18.22 1.16
C HIS A 105 -10.06 -17.95 1.93
N PHE A 106 -11.08 -17.32 1.33
CA PHE A 106 -12.34 -16.98 2.02
C PHE A 106 -13.13 -18.19 2.55
N GLN A 107 -12.82 -19.39 2.12
CA GLN A 107 -13.42 -20.64 2.64
C GLN A 107 -12.45 -21.44 3.54
N GLU A 108 -11.22 -20.97 3.72
CA GLU A 108 -10.17 -21.68 4.43
C GLU A 108 -10.04 -21.21 5.89
N ILE A 109 -9.43 -22.07 6.71
CA ILE A 109 -8.98 -21.77 8.08
C ILE A 109 -7.50 -22.08 8.14
N GLY A 110 -6.68 -21.12 8.61
CA GLY A 110 -5.24 -21.33 8.74
C GLY A 110 -4.41 -20.09 8.51
N ASN A 111 -3.20 -20.29 8.03
CA ASN A 111 -2.30 -19.19 7.66
C ASN A 111 -1.42 -19.59 6.46
N LYS A 112 -1.01 -18.59 5.71
CA LYS A 112 -0.03 -18.74 4.62
C LYS A 112 0.80 -17.47 4.50
N ILE A 113 2.05 -17.57 4.88
CA ILE A 113 3.02 -16.51 4.72
C ILE A 113 3.85 -16.84 3.48
N TYR A 114 3.66 -16.05 2.44
CA TYR A 114 4.41 -16.18 1.20
C TYR A 114 5.81 -15.61 1.36
N ASP A 115 6.75 -16.12 0.57
CA ASP A 115 8.08 -15.55 0.45
C ASP A 115 7.99 -14.09 -0.05
N LEU A 116 8.93 -13.28 0.41
CA LEU A 116 8.99 -11.89 -0.03
C LEU A 116 9.48 -11.83 -1.48
N PRO A 117 8.78 -11.10 -2.36
CA PRO A 117 9.11 -11.08 -3.78
C PRO A 117 10.40 -10.30 -4.05
N ASP A 118 11.19 -10.78 -5.02
CA ASP A 118 12.41 -10.10 -5.49
C ASP A 118 12.09 -8.99 -6.52
N VAL A 119 10.95 -9.11 -7.19
CA VAL A 119 10.46 -8.12 -8.16
C VAL A 119 9.18 -7.45 -7.66
N TYR A 120 8.82 -6.30 -8.25
CA TYR A 120 7.58 -5.63 -7.92
C TYR A 120 6.38 -6.48 -8.39
N GLU A 121 5.43 -6.72 -7.48
CA GLU A 121 4.16 -7.39 -7.80
C GLU A 121 3.23 -6.37 -8.47
N ASP A 122 3.05 -6.47 -9.78
CA ASP A 122 2.31 -5.49 -10.60
C ASP A 122 0.88 -5.97 -10.92
N ASP A 123 0.26 -6.67 -9.99
CA ASP A 123 -1.11 -7.17 -10.06
C ASP A 123 -2.14 -6.25 -9.38
N LEU A 124 -1.66 -5.23 -8.68
CA LEU A 124 -2.49 -4.30 -7.94
C LEU A 124 -2.85 -3.08 -8.80
N TYR A 125 -4.14 -2.89 -9.01
CA TYR A 125 -4.72 -1.69 -9.59
C TYR A 125 -5.80 -1.15 -8.66
N SER A 126 -5.76 0.15 -8.39
CA SER A 126 -6.73 0.78 -7.51
C SER A 126 -7.56 1.81 -8.29
N ALA A 127 -8.81 1.47 -8.60
CA ALA A 127 -9.75 2.45 -9.14
C ALA A 127 -10.15 3.45 -8.06
N GLN A 128 -9.37 4.51 -7.95
CA GLN A 128 -9.59 5.58 -6.98
C GLN A 128 -10.75 6.47 -7.41
N THR A 129 -11.69 6.71 -6.52
CA THR A 129 -12.87 7.55 -6.76
C THR A 129 -12.83 8.87 -6.01
N LEU A 130 -11.74 9.13 -5.27
CA LEU A 130 -11.56 10.36 -4.50
C LEU A 130 -10.86 11.43 -5.35
N THR A 131 -10.97 12.69 -4.93
CA THR A 131 -10.26 13.82 -5.56
C THR A 131 -8.74 13.62 -5.60
N ARG A 132 -8.20 12.81 -4.68
CA ARG A 132 -6.78 12.44 -4.58
C ARG A 132 -6.63 10.94 -4.78
N ALA A 133 -5.78 10.54 -5.73
CA ALA A 133 -5.40 9.16 -5.97
C ALA A 133 -4.02 8.83 -5.36
N PHE A 134 -3.90 7.67 -4.74
CA PHE A 134 -2.62 7.09 -4.35
C PHE A 134 -2.17 6.10 -5.43
N ILE A 135 -0.94 6.24 -5.91
CA ILE A 135 -0.33 5.33 -6.88
C ILE A 135 0.95 4.75 -6.27
N LYS A 136 0.95 3.46 -6.03
CA LYS A 136 2.11 2.77 -5.48
C LYS A 136 3.14 2.54 -6.58
N ILE A 137 4.33 3.12 -6.41
CA ILE A 137 5.44 3.04 -7.38
C ILE A 137 6.61 2.20 -6.88
N GLN A 138 6.69 1.96 -5.56
CA GLN A 138 7.85 1.31 -4.95
C GLN A 138 7.40 0.54 -3.70
N ASP A 139 8.08 -0.56 -3.37
CA ASP A 139 7.91 -1.32 -2.13
C ASP A 139 9.26 -1.85 -1.61
N GLY A 140 9.30 -2.19 -0.31
CA GLY A 140 10.52 -2.62 0.36
C GLY A 140 11.52 -1.49 0.59
N CYS A 141 12.63 -1.78 1.27
CA CYS A 141 13.67 -0.79 1.58
C CYS A 141 15.03 -1.48 1.77
N ASN A 142 16.10 -0.82 1.35
CA ASN A 142 17.48 -1.31 1.48
C ASN A 142 18.30 -0.59 2.57
N ASN A 143 17.72 0.36 3.30
CA ASN A 143 18.47 1.20 4.25
C ASN A 143 18.83 0.48 5.55
N PHE A 144 18.05 -0.52 5.98
CA PHE A 144 18.30 -1.30 7.20
C PHE A 144 18.64 -0.46 8.43
N CYS A 145 17.93 0.69 8.60
CA CYS A 145 18.08 1.52 9.78
C CYS A 145 17.89 0.68 11.07
N THR A 146 18.71 0.89 12.08
CA THR A 146 18.82 0.03 13.26
C THR A 146 17.51 -0.18 14.03
N TYR A 147 16.58 0.76 13.95
CA TYR A 147 15.27 0.71 14.61
C TYR A 147 14.14 0.23 13.69
N CYS A 148 14.40 0.02 12.38
CA CYS A 148 13.36 -0.19 11.39
C CYS A 148 13.18 -1.67 11.03
N ILE A 149 11.96 -2.18 11.20
CA ILE A 149 11.61 -3.57 10.88
C ILE A 149 11.21 -3.75 9.39
N ILE A 150 10.98 -2.67 8.65
CA ILE A 150 10.38 -2.73 7.32
C ILE A 150 11.17 -3.57 6.31
N PRO A 151 12.52 -3.51 6.22
CA PRO A 151 13.27 -4.35 5.30
C PRO A 151 13.06 -5.85 5.51
N TYR A 152 12.80 -6.25 6.75
CA TYR A 152 12.55 -7.65 7.12
C TYR A 152 11.09 -8.08 6.83
N LEU A 153 10.15 -7.14 6.84
CA LEU A 153 8.73 -7.44 6.61
C LEU A 153 8.32 -7.31 5.15
N ARG A 154 8.88 -6.32 4.44
CA ARG A 154 8.52 -6.02 3.05
C ARG A 154 9.60 -6.39 2.03
N GLY A 155 10.78 -6.81 2.51
CA GLY A 155 11.90 -7.21 1.67
C GLY A 155 12.68 -6.03 1.09
N ARG A 156 13.48 -6.35 0.08
CA ARG A 156 14.33 -5.40 -0.62
C ARG A 156 13.52 -4.41 -1.44
N SER A 157 14.13 -3.25 -1.70
CA SER A 157 13.52 -2.20 -2.51
C SER A 157 13.25 -2.69 -3.93
N ARG A 158 12.02 -2.51 -4.39
CA ARG A 158 11.52 -2.90 -5.71
C ARG A 158 10.70 -1.76 -6.30
N SER A 159 10.92 -1.48 -7.56
CA SER A 159 10.22 -0.41 -8.27
C SER A 159 9.25 -0.98 -9.30
N ARG A 160 8.07 -0.39 -9.36
CA ARG A 160 7.07 -0.64 -10.39
C ARG A 160 7.56 -0.09 -11.73
N SER A 161 7.25 -0.75 -12.83
CA SER A 161 7.61 -0.25 -14.16
C SER A 161 6.93 1.09 -14.42
N MET A 162 7.62 1.98 -15.14
CA MET A 162 7.10 3.30 -15.47
C MET A 162 5.84 3.19 -16.34
N GLU A 163 5.83 2.25 -17.26
CA GLU A 163 4.71 1.98 -18.17
C GLU A 163 3.46 1.56 -17.39
N SER A 164 3.62 0.71 -16.39
CA SER A 164 2.51 0.28 -15.53
C SER A 164 1.95 1.45 -14.71
N VAL A 165 2.81 2.28 -14.13
CA VAL A 165 2.39 3.50 -13.41
C VAL A 165 1.60 4.43 -14.33
N ILE A 166 2.09 4.70 -15.53
CA ILE A 166 1.43 5.55 -16.52
C ILE A 166 0.08 4.97 -16.91
N SER A 167 0.02 3.68 -17.22
CA SER A 167 -1.22 2.99 -17.56
C SER A 167 -2.29 3.11 -16.46
N GLU A 168 -1.90 3.09 -15.19
CA GLU A 168 -2.83 3.33 -14.08
C GLU A 168 -3.29 4.78 -14.03
N VAL A 169 -2.39 5.74 -14.22
CA VAL A 169 -2.72 7.18 -14.24
C VAL A 169 -3.70 7.51 -15.37
N GLU A 170 -3.55 6.91 -16.54
CA GLU A 170 -4.45 7.07 -17.69
C GLU A 170 -5.88 6.60 -17.41
N LYS A 171 -6.04 5.61 -16.55
CA LYS A 171 -7.35 5.08 -16.15
C LYS A 171 -8.02 5.86 -15.04
N LEU A 172 -7.32 6.84 -14.43
CA LEU A 172 -7.90 7.63 -13.36
C LEU A 172 -9.07 8.49 -13.86
N PRO A 173 -10.17 8.59 -13.08
CA PRO A 173 -11.27 9.48 -13.38
C PRO A 173 -10.81 10.94 -13.54
N GLN A 174 -11.53 11.71 -14.34
CA GLN A 174 -11.20 13.12 -14.61
C GLN A 174 -11.33 14.03 -13.38
N ASP A 175 -12.17 13.66 -12.43
CA ASP A 175 -12.38 14.38 -11.18
C ASP A 175 -11.25 14.18 -10.17
N VAL A 176 -10.37 13.22 -10.37
CA VAL A 176 -9.10 13.12 -9.63
C VAL A 176 -8.21 14.31 -9.97
N LYS A 177 -7.89 15.13 -8.97
CA LYS A 177 -7.11 16.38 -9.12
C LYS A 177 -5.66 16.24 -8.68
N GLU A 178 -5.36 15.30 -7.78
CA GLU A 178 -4.01 15.10 -7.25
C GLU A 178 -3.63 13.61 -7.29
N ILE A 179 -2.41 13.33 -7.75
CA ILE A 179 -1.77 12.02 -7.70
C ILE A 179 -0.70 12.07 -6.62
N VAL A 180 -0.78 11.16 -5.66
CA VAL A 180 0.26 10.97 -4.65
C VAL A 180 1.03 9.70 -4.99
N LEU A 181 2.27 9.83 -5.41
CA LEU A 181 3.16 8.70 -5.62
C LEU A 181 3.59 8.14 -4.27
N VAL A 182 3.26 6.88 -4.00
CA VAL A 182 3.50 6.25 -2.70
C VAL A 182 4.47 5.08 -2.81
N GLY A 183 5.27 4.93 -1.77
CA GLY A 183 6.23 3.84 -1.59
C GLY A 183 6.65 3.78 -0.12
N ILE A 184 7.48 2.83 0.20
CA ILE A 184 8.19 2.79 1.48
C ILE A 184 9.27 3.87 1.51
N ASP A 185 10.01 3.99 0.41
CA ASP A 185 11.00 5.01 0.14
C ASP A 185 10.94 5.36 -1.35
N VAL A 186 10.22 6.43 -1.71
CA VAL A 186 10.05 6.81 -3.11
C VAL A 186 11.35 7.34 -3.74
N SER A 187 12.32 7.78 -2.92
CA SER A 187 13.64 8.22 -3.42
C SER A 187 14.44 7.08 -4.05
N ASP A 188 14.15 5.83 -3.66
CA ASP A 188 14.81 4.65 -4.25
C ASP A 188 14.05 4.07 -5.47
N TYR A 189 13.16 4.86 -6.10
CA TYR A 189 12.52 4.46 -7.34
C TYR A 189 13.53 4.37 -8.48
N LYS A 190 13.61 3.18 -9.10
CA LYS A 190 14.62 2.84 -10.12
C LYS A 190 13.99 2.17 -11.34
N GLN A 191 14.56 2.42 -12.51
CA GLN A 191 14.33 1.64 -13.74
C GLN A 191 15.68 1.16 -14.27
N ASN A 192 15.80 -0.11 -14.60
CA ASN A 192 17.05 -0.71 -15.09
C ASN A 192 18.26 -0.42 -14.19
N GLY A 193 18.03 -0.43 -12.86
CA GLY A 193 19.08 -0.17 -11.85
C GLY A 193 19.47 1.29 -11.66
N LYS A 194 18.91 2.24 -12.42
CA LYS A 194 19.19 3.68 -12.30
C LYS A 194 18.04 4.42 -11.65
N ARG A 195 18.34 5.48 -10.89
CA ARG A 195 17.32 6.39 -10.34
C ARG A 195 16.47 6.97 -11.47
N ALA A 196 15.15 6.91 -11.32
CA ALA A 196 14.20 7.27 -12.37
C ALA A 196 12.98 8.04 -11.85
N LEU A 197 13.02 8.54 -10.59
CA LEU A 197 11.90 9.25 -10.02
C LEU A 197 11.60 10.54 -10.78
N ILE A 198 12.63 11.30 -11.17
CA ILE A 198 12.42 12.54 -11.92
C ILE A 198 11.89 12.27 -13.31
N ASP A 199 12.38 11.22 -13.99
CA ASP A 199 11.89 10.85 -15.32
C ASP A 199 10.41 10.45 -15.28
N LEU A 200 9.99 9.75 -14.21
CA LEU A 200 8.58 9.43 -13.99
C LEU A 200 7.74 10.70 -13.77
N LEU A 201 8.21 11.63 -12.94
CA LEU A 201 7.50 12.87 -12.66
C LEU A 201 7.36 13.73 -13.93
N GLU A 202 8.40 13.85 -14.75
CA GLU A 202 8.36 14.55 -16.04
C GLU A 202 7.31 13.95 -16.98
N ARG A 203 7.25 12.61 -17.07
CA ARG A 203 6.22 11.93 -17.87
C ARG A 203 4.82 12.10 -17.32
N LEU A 204 4.65 12.20 -16.01
CA LEU A 204 3.34 12.38 -15.39
C LEU A 204 2.85 13.84 -15.43
N ASP A 205 3.74 14.82 -15.57
CA ASP A 205 3.39 16.25 -15.56
C ASP A 205 2.45 16.63 -16.71
N CYS A 206 2.49 15.92 -17.86
CA CYS A 206 1.63 16.18 -18.99
C CYS A 206 0.13 15.85 -18.76
N TYR A 207 -0.20 15.05 -17.73
CA TYR A 207 -1.59 14.70 -17.43
C TYR A 207 -2.37 15.81 -16.70
N GLY A 208 -1.72 16.94 -16.37
CA GLY A 208 -2.36 18.10 -15.77
C GLY A 208 -2.92 17.89 -14.36
N LYS A 209 -2.56 16.77 -13.71
CA LYS A 209 -2.95 16.46 -12.33
C LYS A 209 -1.81 16.84 -11.39
N ARG A 210 -2.16 17.41 -10.23
CA ARG A 210 -1.15 17.77 -9.22
C ARG A 210 -0.37 16.56 -8.77
N LEU A 211 0.96 16.60 -8.85
CA LEU A 211 1.86 15.53 -8.46
C LEU A 211 2.42 15.76 -7.07
N ARG A 212 2.30 14.79 -6.19
CA ARG A 212 2.83 14.83 -4.84
C ARG A 212 3.65 13.57 -4.54
N LEU A 213 4.78 13.72 -3.87
CA LEU A 213 5.58 12.63 -3.35
C LEU A 213 5.14 12.26 -1.92
N SER A 214 5.20 10.97 -1.59
CA SER A 214 5.07 10.48 -0.21
C SER A 214 6.42 10.53 0.53
N SER A 215 6.65 9.63 1.48
CA SER A 215 7.88 9.58 2.27
C SER A 215 9.10 9.28 1.40
N MET A 216 10.15 10.04 1.61
CA MET A 216 11.42 9.89 0.92
C MET A 216 12.60 10.20 1.87
N GLU A 217 13.74 9.62 1.56
CA GLU A 217 15.02 9.96 2.21
C GLU A 217 15.65 11.19 1.53
N ASP A 218 16.54 11.86 2.22
CA ASP A 218 17.19 13.08 1.75
C ASP A 218 18.26 12.83 0.67
N ASN A 219 18.72 11.60 0.53
CA ASN A 219 19.81 11.19 -0.36
C ASN A 219 19.56 11.40 -1.86
N LEU A 220 18.32 11.73 -2.26
CA LEU A 220 17.96 12.08 -3.63
C LEU A 220 17.95 13.60 -3.86
N ILE A 221 17.89 14.40 -2.79
CA ILE A 221 17.68 15.84 -2.90
C ILE A 221 19.04 16.53 -3.10
N ASP A 222 19.43 16.68 -4.37
CA ASP A 222 20.54 17.49 -4.81
C ASP A 222 20.06 18.68 -5.66
N GLU A 223 20.97 19.55 -6.07
CA GLU A 223 20.65 20.73 -6.86
C GLU A 223 20.02 20.38 -8.22
N ASP A 224 20.51 19.33 -8.89
CA ASP A 224 19.98 18.87 -10.18
C ASP A 224 18.53 18.38 -10.05
N PHE A 225 18.25 17.58 -9.01
CA PHE A 225 16.90 17.10 -8.74
C PHE A 225 15.93 18.26 -8.46
N VAL A 226 16.33 19.22 -7.62
CA VAL A 226 15.50 20.40 -7.29
C VAL A 226 15.31 21.28 -8.52
N GLU A 227 16.33 21.50 -9.34
CA GLU A 227 16.22 22.26 -10.57
C GLU A 227 15.22 21.62 -11.55
N LYS A 228 15.30 20.31 -11.75
CA LYS A 228 14.35 19.57 -12.61
C LYS A 228 12.93 19.63 -12.06
N LEU A 229 12.75 19.44 -10.76
CA LEU A 229 11.41 19.57 -10.12
C LEU A 229 10.82 20.97 -10.30
N SER A 230 11.62 22.02 -10.23
CA SER A 230 11.16 23.41 -10.38
C SER A 230 10.59 23.71 -11.78
N LYS A 231 10.94 22.91 -12.78
CA LYS A 231 10.45 23.02 -14.16
C LYS A 231 9.08 22.36 -14.38
N LEU A 232 8.67 21.49 -13.45
CA LEU A 232 7.37 20.79 -13.54
C LEU A 232 6.23 21.74 -13.18
N LYS A 233 5.22 21.79 -14.03
CA LYS A 233 4.07 22.70 -13.87
C LYS A 233 3.10 22.26 -12.78
N ASN A 234 2.97 20.96 -12.59
CA ASN A 234 1.95 20.37 -11.73
C ASN A 234 2.55 19.77 -10.44
N PHE A 235 3.86 19.88 -10.21
CA PHE A 235 4.48 19.36 -9.00
C PHE A 235 4.05 20.17 -7.77
N CYS A 236 3.65 19.47 -6.72
CA CYS A 236 3.35 20.08 -5.43
C CYS A 236 4.66 20.33 -4.66
N PRO A 237 5.04 21.57 -4.36
CA PRO A 237 6.27 21.90 -3.64
C PRO A 237 6.16 21.51 -2.16
N HIS A 238 6.08 20.22 -1.90
CA HIS A 238 5.94 19.63 -0.58
C HIS A 238 6.73 18.33 -0.51
N PHE A 239 7.60 18.23 0.48
CA PHE A 239 8.39 17.04 0.77
C PHE A 239 8.02 16.49 2.14
N HIS A 240 8.00 15.17 2.24
CA HIS A 240 7.93 14.46 3.50
C HIS A 240 9.26 13.71 3.66
N LEU A 241 10.22 14.35 4.31
CA LEU A 241 11.58 13.83 4.50
C LEU A 241 11.69 13.07 5.82
N SER A 242 12.38 11.93 5.78
CA SER A 242 12.78 11.19 6.96
C SER A 242 14.06 11.82 7.52
N LEU A 243 13.92 12.74 8.46
CA LEU A 243 15.05 13.38 9.11
C LEU A 243 15.60 12.46 10.21
N GLN A 244 16.67 11.77 9.88
CA GLN A 244 17.37 10.87 10.79
C GLN A 244 18.35 11.71 11.62
N SER A 245 18.06 11.97 12.87
CA SER A 245 18.92 12.74 13.80
C SER A 245 19.94 11.86 14.52
#